data_33fc336e3f5420493e5e195f6d859326
#
_entry.id   33fc336e3f5420493e5e195f6d859326
#
_cell.length_a   1.000
_cell.length_b   1.000
_cell.length_c   1.000
_cell.angle_alpha   90.00
_cell.angle_beta   90.00
_cell.angle_gamma   90.00
#
_symmetry.space_group_name_H-M   'P 1'
#
loop_
_entity.id
_entity.type
_entity.pdbx_description
1 polymer ?
#
loop_
_entity_poly.entity_id
_entity_poly.type
_entity_poly.pdbx_seq_one_letter_code
_entity_poly.pdbx_strand_id
1 'polypeptide(L)'
;VKWGIMEKNPAVDATLPKRTKKKREIWTAETLMQAIEACDEKWLEAAFHLAFTATLRLGEILALTWDCVEISEEAIEENRCFIVINKIIERVSIEALEALEHKDVITVFPSKKKNNRTVLIMKTPKTETSNRKVYIPSHVGKCLVEFKKEQDQTKELLGSEYKDYNLVLATSFGMPIGGSHLRDKMQEIIDKEGLPDVVFHSLRHTSVTYKLKLSGGDIKAVQGDSRHAQADMVTEVYGHIMDEDRKRNAQMMEKAFYNKENLNPDMHGQAGAVPNNSISVPGGIDAELLAKVLENPEMAALLTSLVKTMKIS
;
A
#
# COMPACT_ATOMS: atom_id res chain seq x y z
N VAL A 1 18.45 -10.37 -35.20
CA VAL A 1 17.07 -9.96 -34.96
C VAL A 1 17.08 -8.49 -34.56
N LYS A 2 16.43 -8.01 -33.50
CA LYS A 2 16.23 -6.57 -33.19
C LYS A 2 17.51 -5.68 -33.24
N TRP A 3 18.70 -6.26 -33.00
CA TRP A 3 19.98 -5.53 -33.01
C TRP A 3 20.94 -6.01 -34.14
N GLY A 4 20.43 -6.76 -35.11
CA GLY A 4 21.24 -7.23 -36.24
C GLY A 4 22.26 -8.33 -35.95
N ILE A 5 22.39 -8.77 -34.70
CA ILE A 5 23.39 -9.77 -34.25
C ILE A 5 23.07 -11.16 -34.80
N MET A 6 21.79 -11.46 -35.08
CA MET A 6 21.31 -12.72 -35.60
C MET A 6 20.24 -12.47 -36.66
N GLU A 7 20.26 -13.23 -37.76
CA GLU A 7 19.26 -13.11 -38.83
C GLU A 7 17.89 -13.67 -38.40
N LYS A 8 17.87 -14.76 -37.69
CA LYS A 8 16.67 -15.41 -37.16
C LYS A 8 16.80 -15.65 -35.65
N ASN A 9 15.67 -15.55 -34.94
CA ASN A 9 15.61 -15.93 -33.53
C ASN A 9 15.50 -17.47 -33.44
N PRO A 10 16.52 -18.20 -32.94
CA PRO A 10 16.47 -19.65 -32.84
C PRO A 10 15.49 -20.17 -31.80
N ALA A 11 14.94 -19.30 -30.95
CA ALA A 11 14.00 -19.66 -29.88
C ALA A 11 12.52 -19.44 -30.26
N VAL A 12 12.19 -19.07 -31.52
CA VAL A 12 10.81 -18.80 -31.89
C VAL A 12 9.91 -20.02 -31.69
N ASP A 13 10.43 -21.20 -31.98
CA ASP A 13 9.69 -22.47 -31.91
C ASP A 13 10.00 -23.25 -30.60
N ALA A 14 10.72 -22.63 -29.66
CA ALA A 14 11.06 -23.30 -28.40
C ALA A 14 9.84 -23.43 -27.49
N THR A 15 9.47 -24.66 -27.17
CA THR A 15 8.42 -24.95 -26.20
C THR A 15 8.97 -24.71 -24.79
N LEU A 16 8.48 -23.67 -24.13
CA LEU A 16 8.84 -23.40 -22.74
C LEU A 16 8.26 -24.49 -21.82
N PRO A 17 9.06 -25.02 -20.87
CA PRO A 17 8.53 -25.96 -19.91
C PRO A 17 7.41 -25.32 -19.10
N LYS A 18 6.33 -26.06 -18.86
CA LYS A 18 5.20 -25.60 -18.04
C LYS A 18 5.71 -25.25 -16.64
N ARG A 19 5.71 -23.97 -16.31
CA ARG A 19 6.08 -23.50 -14.98
C ARG A 19 4.93 -23.85 -14.02
N THR A 20 5.11 -24.82 -13.14
CA THR A 20 4.19 -25.01 -12.01
C THR A 20 4.30 -23.78 -11.10
N LYS A 21 3.28 -22.95 -11.09
CA LYS A 21 3.20 -21.80 -10.16
C LYS A 21 3.07 -22.38 -8.74
N LYS A 22 4.12 -22.30 -7.93
CA LYS A 22 3.99 -22.58 -6.49
C LYS A 22 3.05 -21.51 -5.89
N LYS A 23 1.98 -21.96 -5.25
CA LYS A 23 1.09 -21.08 -4.49
C LYS A 23 1.93 -20.47 -3.37
N ARG A 24 2.12 -19.15 -3.39
CA ARG A 24 2.86 -18.46 -2.34
C ARG A 24 1.93 -18.26 -1.16
N GLU A 25 2.40 -18.60 0.01
CA GLU A 25 1.72 -18.23 1.25
C GLU A 25 1.76 -16.72 1.42
N ILE A 26 0.70 -16.17 1.98
CA ILE A 26 0.58 -14.76 2.35
C ILE A 26 0.19 -14.70 3.82
N TRP A 27 0.72 -13.73 4.55
CA TRP A 27 0.31 -13.52 5.92
C TRP A 27 -1.11 -12.97 6.00
N THR A 28 -1.82 -13.37 7.04
CA THR A 28 -3.08 -12.71 7.42
C THR A 28 -2.76 -11.38 8.12
N ALA A 29 -3.80 -10.56 8.36
CA ALA A 29 -3.62 -9.32 9.13
C ALA A 29 -3.13 -9.61 10.55
N GLU A 30 -3.66 -10.67 11.17
CA GLU A 30 -3.29 -11.12 12.51
C GLU A 30 -1.82 -11.56 12.56
N THR A 31 -1.38 -12.37 11.59
CA THR A 31 0.03 -12.79 11.47
C THR A 31 0.97 -11.60 11.28
N LEU A 32 0.56 -10.62 10.48
CA LEU A 32 1.35 -9.39 10.29
C LEU A 32 1.44 -8.59 11.58
N MET A 33 0.34 -8.43 12.31
CA MET A 33 0.35 -7.71 13.60
C MET A 33 1.23 -8.42 14.61
N GLN A 34 1.18 -9.75 14.70
CA GLN A 34 2.08 -10.52 15.55
C GLN A 34 3.55 -10.29 15.18
N ALA A 35 3.88 -10.27 13.87
CA ALA A 35 5.24 -9.96 13.42
C ALA A 35 5.68 -8.53 13.78
N ILE A 36 4.78 -7.55 13.70
CA ILE A 36 5.05 -6.16 14.08
C ILE A 36 5.30 -6.06 15.58
N GLU A 37 4.47 -6.68 16.41
CA GLU A 37 4.61 -6.68 17.87
C GLU A 37 5.91 -7.39 18.32
N ALA A 38 6.38 -8.37 17.57
CA ALA A 38 7.63 -9.09 17.83
C ALA A 38 8.89 -8.34 17.36
N CYS A 39 8.76 -7.16 16.72
CA CYS A 39 9.90 -6.38 16.28
C CYS A 39 10.66 -5.74 17.45
N ASP A 40 11.91 -6.11 17.62
CA ASP A 40 12.83 -5.44 18.55
C ASP A 40 13.43 -4.16 17.93
N GLU A 41 13.39 -4.02 16.61
CA GLU A 41 14.01 -2.94 15.83
C GLU A 41 12.93 -2.04 15.22
N LYS A 42 12.85 -0.79 15.66
CA LYS A 42 11.86 0.20 15.17
C LYS A 42 11.86 0.40 13.65
N TRP A 43 13.04 0.34 13.01
CA TRP A 43 13.12 0.44 11.55
C TRP A 43 12.46 -0.75 10.83
N LEU A 44 12.46 -1.95 11.44
CA LEU A 44 11.83 -3.13 10.86
C LEU A 44 10.31 -3.07 11.04
N GLU A 45 9.83 -2.62 12.19
CA GLU A 45 8.42 -2.28 12.43
C GLU A 45 7.91 -1.29 11.37
N ALA A 46 8.63 -0.17 11.16
CA ALA A 46 8.30 0.81 10.13
C ALA A 46 8.30 0.20 8.72
N ALA A 47 9.26 -0.69 8.41
CA ALA A 47 9.32 -1.38 7.13
C ALA A 47 8.09 -2.28 6.90
N PHE A 48 7.62 -3.01 7.91
CA PHE A 48 6.42 -3.84 7.82
C PHE A 48 5.16 -2.99 7.62
N HIS A 49 5.00 -1.92 8.39
CA HIS A 49 3.89 -0.98 8.22
C HIS A 49 3.85 -0.41 6.80
N LEU A 50 4.97 0.06 6.27
CA LEU A 50 5.08 0.64 4.93
C LEU A 50 4.85 -0.41 3.83
N ALA A 51 5.39 -1.62 3.97
CA ALA A 51 5.20 -2.69 3.00
C ALA A 51 3.73 -3.07 2.86
N PHE A 52 3.03 -3.17 3.98
CA PHE A 52 1.65 -3.60 4.03
C PHE A 52 0.68 -2.47 3.65
N THR A 53 0.82 -1.28 4.24
CA THR A 53 -0.18 -0.21 4.02
C THR A 53 0.02 0.52 2.70
N ALA A 54 1.27 0.75 2.28
CA ALA A 54 1.59 1.50 1.08
C ALA A 54 1.93 0.63 -0.15
N THR A 55 1.88 -0.69 -0.04
CA THR A 55 2.11 -1.63 -1.14
C THR A 55 3.48 -1.45 -1.82
N LEU A 56 4.51 -1.09 -1.06
CA LEU A 56 5.82 -0.74 -1.58
C LEU A 56 6.67 -1.96 -1.96
N ARG A 57 7.57 -1.76 -2.92
CA ARG A 57 8.66 -2.70 -3.19
C ARG A 57 9.81 -2.47 -2.19
N LEU A 58 10.57 -3.51 -1.90
CA LEU A 58 11.70 -3.43 -0.97
C LEU A 58 12.63 -2.25 -1.30
N GLY A 59 13.05 -2.10 -2.56
CA GLY A 59 13.93 -1.00 -2.98
C GLY A 59 13.30 0.39 -2.82
N GLU A 60 11.98 0.52 -2.91
CA GLU A 60 11.24 1.76 -2.69
C GLU A 60 11.22 2.13 -1.19
N ILE A 61 10.98 1.13 -0.31
CA ILE A 61 10.99 1.31 1.15
C ILE A 61 12.38 1.74 1.64
N LEU A 62 13.42 1.05 1.17
CA LEU A 62 14.79 1.35 1.55
C LEU A 62 15.26 2.73 1.08
N ALA A 63 14.67 3.27 0.02
CA ALA A 63 15.01 4.56 -0.55
C ALA A 63 14.14 5.72 -0.06
N LEU A 64 13.15 5.44 0.80
CA LEU A 64 12.26 6.48 1.31
C LEU A 64 13.05 7.45 2.18
N THR A 65 12.93 8.73 1.89
CA THR A 65 13.58 9.83 2.60
C THR A 65 12.54 10.71 3.31
N TRP A 66 12.90 11.35 4.40
CA TRP A 66 11.97 12.14 5.21
C TRP A 66 11.35 13.34 4.46
N ASP A 67 12.03 13.89 3.48
CA ASP A 67 11.48 14.92 2.57
C ASP A 67 10.33 14.40 1.67
N CYS A 68 10.16 13.08 1.60
CA CYS A 68 9.10 12.41 0.85
C CYS A 68 7.97 11.89 1.75
N VAL A 69 7.92 12.30 3.03
CA VAL A 69 6.94 11.80 4.01
C VAL A 69 6.17 12.97 4.61
N GLU A 70 4.86 12.98 4.45
CA GLU A 70 3.95 13.96 5.04
C GLU A 70 3.22 13.34 6.22
N ILE A 71 3.65 13.71 7.44
CA ILE A 71 3.15 13.21 8.73
C ILE A 71 3.04 14.33 9.77
N SER A 72 2.73 15.56 9.33
CA SER A 72 2.45 16.66 10.24
C SER A 72 1.26 16.33 11.16
N GLU A 73 1.17 17.00 12.30
CA GLU A 73 0.03 16.84 13.22
C GLU A 73 -1.29 17.04 12.49
N GLU A 74 -1.39 18.07 11.67
CA GLU A 74 -2.55 18.37 10.84
C GLU A 74 -2.86 17.23 9.85
N ALA A 75 -1.84 16.66 9.19
CA ALA A 75 -2.03 15.53 8.27
C ALA A 75 -2.50 14.27 8.98
N ILE A 76 -2.07 14.06 10.23
CA ILE A 76 -2.49 12.94 11.08
C ILE A 76 -3.95 13.12 11.52
N GLU A 77 -4.33 14.31 11.98
CA GLU A 77 -5.69 14.62 12.42
C GLU A 77 -6.70 14.52 11.29
N GLU A 78 -6.35 15.00 10.11
CA GLU A 78 -7.21 14.96 8.92
C GLU A 78 -7.16 13.63 8.16
N ASN A 79 -6.42 12.62 8.64
CA ASN A 79 -6.23 11.32 7.97
C ASN A 79 -5.70 11.46 6.53
N ARG A 80 -4.80 12.41 6.28
CA ARG A 80 -4.21 12.68 4.97
C ARG A 80 -2.69 12.48 4.90
N CYS A 81 -2.15 11.70 5.83
CA CYS A 81 -0.73 11.30 5.77
C CYS A 81 -0.41 10.63 4.44
N PHE A 82 0.74 10.94 3.85
CA PHE A 82 1.16 10.31 2.60
C PHE A 82 2.67 10.22 2.48
N ILE A 83 3.09 9.40 1.54
CA ILE A 83 4.49 9.28 1.11
C ILE A 83 4.59 9.48 -0.40
N VAL A 84 5.72 10.00 -0.85
CA VAL A 84 6.05 10.16 -2.28
C VAL A 84 7.16 9.18 -2.64
N ILE A 85 6.88 8.31 -3.59
CA ILE A 85 7.84 7.32 -4.10
C ILE A 85 8.44 7.87 -5.38
N ASN A 86 9.73 8.24 -5.33
CA ASN A 86 10.48 8.79 -6.44
C ASN A 86 11.93 8.31 -6.49
N LYS A 87 12.32 7.39 -5.61
CA LYS A 87 13.67 6.85 -5.47
C LYS A 87 13.62 5.34 -5.21
N ILE A 88 14.66 4.63 -5.57
CA ILE A 88 14.89 3.24 -5.22
C ILE A 88 16.33 3.03 -4.77
N ILE A 89 16.53 2.13 -3.80
CA ILE A 89 17.87 1.60 -3.46
C ILE A 89 17.99 0.20 -4.02
N GLU A 90 19.07 -0.05 -4.73
CA GLU A 90 19.43 -1.36 -5.23
C GLU A 90 20.94 -1.62 -5.11
N ARG A 91 21.29 -2.91 -5.15
CA ARG A 91 22.70 -3.33 -5.19
C ARG A 91 23.07 -3.67 -6.62
N VAL A 92 24.12 -3.03 -7.13
CA VAL A 92 24.59 -3.20 -8.50
C VAL A 92 26.05 -3.62 -8.51
N SER A 93 26.54 -4.24 -9.59
CA SER A 93 27.97 -4.46 -9.78
C SER A 93 28.64 -3.13 -10.12
N ILE A 94 29.89 -2.96 -9.66
CA ILE A 94 30.68 -1.75 -9.94
C ILE A 94 30.91 -1.64 -11.45
N GLU A 95 31.22 -2.76 -12.13
CA GLU A 95 31.37 -2.80 -13.59
C GLU A 95 30.12 -2.29 -14.33
N ALA A 96 28.92 -2.71 -13.90
CA ALA A 96 27.68 -2.24 -14.52
C ALA A 96 27.41 -0.75 -14.23
N LEU A 97 27.80 -0.27 -13.05
CA LEU A 97 27.67 1.12 -12.66
C LEU A 97 28.57 2.02 -13.54
N GLU A 98 29.81 1.62 -13.75
CA GLU A 98 30.79 2.31 -14.60
C GLU A 98 30.37 2.25 -16.08
N ALA A 99 29.96 1.08 -16.58
CA ALA A 99 29.51 0.89 -17.96
C ALA A 99 28.25 1.73 -18.31
N LEU A 100 27.42 2.06 -17.32
CA LEU A 100 26.24 2.90 -17.47
C LEU A 100 26.52 4.37 -17.12
N GLU A 101 27.77 4.76 -16.93
CA GLU A 101 28.19 6.13 -16.64
C GLU A 101 27.40 6.77 -15.49
N HIS A 102 27.05 5.99 -14.47
CA HIS A 102 26.24 6.41 -13.32
C HIS A 102 24.85 6.99 -13.69
N LYS A 103 24.31 6.61 -14.83
CA LYS A 103 23.03 7.13 -15.31
C LYS A 103 21.92 6.93 -14.27
N ASP A 104 21.15 7.99 -14.00
CA ASP A 104 20.03 8.04 -13.06
C ASP A 104 20.41 7.81 -11.58
N VAL A 105 21.70 7.76 -11.25
CA VAL A 105 22.21 7.56 -9.88
C VAL A 105 22.21 8.90 -9.13
N ILE A 106 21.55 8.90 -7.96
CA ILE A 106 21.50 10.05 -7.04
C ILE A 106 22.67 9.98 -6.06
N THR A 107 22.92 8.78 -5.51
CA THR A 107 23.95 8.57 -4.48
C THR A 107 24.54 7.18 -4.60
N VAL A 108 25.86 7.08 -4.49
CA VAL A 108 26.60 5.83 -4.31
C VAL A 108 26.98 5.73 -2.83
N PHE A 109 26.51 4.72 -2.14
CA PHE A 109 26.81 4.56 -0.72
C PHE A 109 28.17 3.88 -0.51
N PRO A 110 28.96 4.34 0.47
CA PRO A 110 30.28 3.77 0.73
C PRO A 110 30.16 2.29 1.16
N SER A 111 31.04 1.46 0.63
CA SER A 111 31.13 0.05 1.01
C SER A 111 32.12 -0.13 2.16
N LYS A 112 31.74 -0.90 3.20
CA LYS A 112 32.64 -1.24 4.31
C LYS A 112 33.78 -2.19 3.91
N LYS A 113 33.64 -2.94 2.81
CA LYS A 113 34.63 -3.92 2.34
C LYS A 113 35.41 -3.37 1.14
N LYS A 114 36.71 -3.30 1.22
CA LYS A 114 37.62 -2.78 0.16
C LYS A 114 37.53 -3.53 -1.19
N ASN A 115 37.16 -4.81 -1.19
CA ASN A 115 37.14 -5.67 -2.39
C ASN A 115 35.72 -6.09 -2.81
N ASN A 116 34.71 -5.28 -2.54
CA ASN A 116 33.36 -5.59 -3.00
C ASN A 116 33.22 -5.38 -4.51
N ARG A 117 32.71 -6.40 -5.21
CA ARG A 117 32.33 -6.28 -6.62
C ARG A 117 30.98 -5.56 -6.82
N THR A 118 30.27 -5.27 -5.73
CA THR A 118 28.95 -4.64 -5.76
C THR A 118 28.84 -3.50 -4.75
N VAL A 119 28.01 -2.54 -5.05
CA VAL A 119 27.77 -1.34 -4.25
C VAL A 119 26.27 -1.08 -4.14
N LEU A 120 25.83 -0.46 -3.04
CA LEU A 120 24.47 0.09 -2.92
C LEU A 120 24.41 1.44 -3.59
N ILE A 121 23.40 1.65 -4.39
CA ILE A 121 23.11 2.96 -5.00
C ILE A 121 21.68 3.36 -4.72
N MET A 122 21.44 4.67 -4.59
CA MET A 122 20.14 5.29 -4.69
C MET A 122 20.00 5.88 -6.09
N LYS A 123 18.90 5.61 -6.75
CA LYS A 123 18.64 6.12 -8.09
C LYS A 123 17.17 6.47 -8.31
N THR A 124 16.89 7.19 -9.38
CA THR A 124 15.53 7.39 -9.86
C THR A 124 14.96 6.09 -10.42
N PRO A 125 13.62 5.86 -10.32
CA PRO A 125 12.98 4.72 -10.96
C PRO A 125 13.13 4.75 -12.49
N LYS A 126 13.13 3.57 -13.14
CA LYS A 126 13.29 3.43 -14.59
C LYS A 126 12.21 4.12 -15.43
N THR A 127 11.05 4.38 -14.88
CA THR A 127 9.90 4.97 -15.58
C THR A 127 9.31 6.10 -14.75
N GLU A 128 8.92 7.19 -15.38
CA GLU A 128 8.20 8.31 -14.73
C GLU A 128 6.92 7.84 -14.05
N THR A 129 6.27 6.83 -14.62
CA THR A 129 5.07 6.24 -14.03
C THR A 129 5.32 5.56 -12.68
N SER A 130 6.58 5.34 -12.28
CA SER A 130 6.92 4.82 -10.96
C SER A 130 6.82 5.88 -9.86
N ASN A 131 6.90 7.15 -10.21
CA ASN A 131 6.69 8.26 -9.27
C ASN A 131 5.21 8.31 -8.89
N ARG A 132 4.94 8.25 -7.60
CA ARG A 132 3.58 8.28 -7.10
C ARG A 132 3.48 8.76 -5.67
N LYS A 133 2.33 9.34 -5.36
CA LYS A 133 1.88 9.64 -4.00
C LYS A 133 1.03 8.46 -3.50
N VAL A 134 1.31 7.98 -2.30
CA VAL A 134 0.53 6.92 -1.66
C VAL A 134 0.10 7.40 -0.28
N TYR A 135 -1.19 7.37 0.00
CA TYR A 135 -1.71 7.69 1.32
C TYR A 135 -1.47 6.53 2.29
N ILE A 136 -1.14 6.87 3.53
CA ILE A 136 -0.91 5.92 4.61
C ILE A 136 -1.87 6.20 5.77
N PRO A 137 -2.27 5.18 6.53
CA PRO A 137 -3.12 5.37 7.71
C PRO A 137 -2.47 6.29 8.75
N SER A 138 -3.26 7.12 9.44
CA SER A 138 -2.78 8.01 10.50
C SER A 138 -2.03 7.27 11.61
N HIS A 139 -2.42 6.02 11.90
CA HIS A 139 -1.68 5.18 12.84
C HIS A 139 -0.21 4.99 12.41
N VAL A 140 0.01 4.66 11.13
CA VAL A 140 1.38 4.54 10.57
C VAL A 140 2.10 5.89 10.59
N GLY A 141 1.38 6.98 10.32
CA GLY A 141 1.92 8.33 10.47
C GLY A 141 2.46 8.59 11.88
N LYS A 142 1.69 8.25 12.92
CA LYS A 142 2.10 8.37 14.32
C LYS A 142 3.34 7.53 14.65
N CYS A 143 3.37 6.26 14.21
CA CYS A 143 4.56 5.40 14.38
C CYS A 143 5.80 6.02 13.72
N LEU A 144 5.66 6.59 12.53
CA LEU A 144 6.76 7.25 11.83
C LEU A 144 7.23 8.54 12.53
N VAL A 145 6.33 9.31 13.16
CA VAL A 145 6.70 10.48 13.96
C VAL A 145 7.56 10.06 15.17
N GLU A 146 7.14 9.04 15.90
CA GLU A 146 7.90 8.50 17.04
C GLU A 146 9.26 7.98 16.58
N PHE A 147 9.28 7.19 15.49
CA PHE A 147 10.52 6.68 14.94
C PHE A 147 11.47 7.79 14.46
N LYS A 148 10.95 8.83 13.82
CA LYS A 148 11.75 10.00 13.41
C LYS A 148 12.38 10.68 14.62
N LYS A 149 11.62 10.86 15.69
CA LYS A 149 12.11 11.49 16.93
C LYS A 149 13.29 10.70 17.54
N GLU A 150 13.19 9.37 17.60
CA GLU A 150 14.28 8.51 18.08
C GLU A 150 15.52 8.58 17.17
N GLN A 151 15.30 8.64 15.85
CA GLN A 151 16.38 8.77 14.86
C GLN A 151 17.06 10.15 14.99
N ASP A 152 16.31 11.23 15.17
CA ASP A 152 16.83 12.57 15.36
C ASP A 152 17.64 12.68 16.65
N GLN A 153 17.22 12.05 17.75
CA GLN A 153 18.00 11.95 19.01
C GLN A 153 19.30 11.17 18.80
N THR A 154 19.27 10.07 18.06
CA THR A 154 20.46 9.28 17.73
C THR A 154 21.44 10.09 16.88
N LYS A 155 20.94 10.87 15.93
CA LYS A 155 21.72 11.76 15.09
C LYS A 155 22.39 12.88 15.92
N GLU A 156 21.66 13.46 16.85
CA GLU A 156 22.19 14.48 17.75
C GLU A 156 23.29 13.91 18.66
N LEU A 157 23.08 12.71 19.22
CA LEU A 157 24.05 12.04 20.09
C LEU A 157 25.37 11.71 19.35
N LEU A 158 25.28 11.21 18.12
CA LEU A 158 26.45 10.78 17.33
C LEU A 158 27.13 11.94 16.59
N GLY A 159 26.45 13.06 16.36
CA GLY A 159 26.98 14.23 15.68
C GLY A 159 27.62 13.88 14.32
N SER A 160 28.91 14.16 14.16
CA SER A 160 29.64 13.93 12.90
C SER A 160 29.83 12.47 12.52
N GLU A 161 29.64 11.54 13.45
CA GLU A 161 29.70 10.10 13.17
C GLU A 161 28.46 9.60 12.44
N TYR A 162 27.32 10.29 12.61
CA TYR A 162 26.11 9.98 11.87
C TYR A 162 26.22 10.45 10.42
N LYS A 163 26.01 9.53 9.47
CA LYS A 163 26.02 9.82 8.03
C LYS A 163 24.60 10.07 7.56
N ASP A 164 24.21 11.33 7.52
CA ASP A 164 22.86 11.72 7.18
C ASP A 164 22.59 11.69 5.68
N TYR A 165 21.87 10.66 5.25
CA TYR A 165 21.32 10.55 3.90
C TYR A 165 19.81 10.84 3.86
N ASN A 166 19.25 11.41 4.91
CA ASN A 166 17.83 11.70 5.07
C ASN A 166 16.90 10.48 4.90
N LEU A 167 17.44 9.27 5.10
CA LEU A 167 16.68 8.03 4.93
C LEU A 167 15.72 7.79 6.10
N VAL A 168 14.50 7.36 5.80
CA VAL A 168 13.55 6.87 6.81
C VAL A 168 14.12 5.61 7.44
N LEU A 169 14.50 4.62 6.63
CA LEU A 169 15.11 3.38 7.12
C LEU A 169 16.63 3.46 7.03
N ALA A 170 17.25 3.84 8.14
CA ALA A 170 18.69 3.93 8.29
C ALA A 170 19.19 3.08 9.48
N THR A 171 20.44 2.66 9.43
CA THR A 171 21.12 2.10 10.58
C THR A 171 21.34 3.18 11.66
N SER A 172 21.72 2.78 12.88
CA SER A 172 22.06 3.73 13.96
C SER A 172 23.14 4.76 13.58
N PHE A 173 23.96 4.50 12.57
CA PHE A 173 24.95 5.44 12.03
C PHE A 173 24.47 6.18 10.76
N GLY A 174 23.19 6.16 10.44
CA GLY A 174 22.61 6.84 9.28
C GLY A 174 22.83 6.18 7.93
N MET A 175 23.51 5.02 7.89
CA MET A 175 23.77 4.29 6.64
C MET A 175 22.53 3.55 6.16
N PRO A 176 22.36 3.32 4.83
CA PRO A 176 21.24 2.57 4.30
C PRO A 176 21.21 1.14 4.82
N ILE A 177 20.02 0.65 5.14
CA ILE A 177 19.78 -0.74 5.45
C ILE A 177 19.87 -1.56 4.16
N GLY A 178 20.66 -2.63 4.17
CA GLY A 178 20.75 -3.55 3.04
C GLY A 178 19.52 -4.47 2.95
N GLY A 179 19.04 -4.73 1.75
CA GLY A 179 17.89 -5.63 1.56
C GLY A 179 18.11 -7.07 2.04
N SER A 180 19.35 -7.56 2.12
CA SER A 180 19.68 -8.83 2.77
C SER A 180 19.45 -8.76 4.28
N HIS A 181 19.97 -7.71 4.93
CA HIS A 181 19.84 -7.52 6.38
C HIS A 181 18.35 -7.44 6.80
N LEU A 182 17.53 -6.75 6.03
CA LEU A 182 16.08 -6.70 6.29
C LEU A 182 15.44 -8.10 6.20
N ARG A 183 15.81 -8.87 5.16
CA ARG A 183 15.29 -10.25 5.01
C ARG A 183 15.76 -11.17 6.13
N ASP A 184 17.02 -11.06 6.53
CA ASP A 184 17.58 -11.86 7.61
C ASP A 184 16.84 -11.56 8.93
N LYS A 185 16.60 -10.28 9.23
CA LYS A 185 15.83 -9.86 10.42
C LYS A 185 14.35 -10.30 10.38
N MET A 186 13.73 -10.26 9.21
CA MET A 186 12.37 -10.80 9.04
C MET A 186 12.36 -12.32 9.29
N GLN A 187 13.36 -13.06 8.81
CA GLN A 187 13.47 -14.50 9.04
C GLN A 187 13.68 -14.82 10.52
N GLU A 188 14.48 -14.04 11.25
CA GLU A 188 14.63 -14.18 12.70
C GLU A 188 13.28 -14.10 13.44
N ILE A 189 12.40 -13.17 13.04
CA ILE A 189 11.04 -13.05 13.61
C ILE A 189 10.18 -14.25 13.22
N ILE A 190 10.20 -14.68 11.96
CA ILE A 190 9.47 -15.84 11.47
C ILE A 190 9.81 -17.07 12.30
N ASP A 191 11.11 -17.31 12.51
CA ASP A 191 11.62 -18.47 13.24
C ASP A 191 11.29 -18.38 14.74
N LYS A 192 11.42 -17.20 15.34
CA LYS A 192 11.16 -16.94 16.77
C LYS A 192 9.69 -17.12 17.12
N GLU A 193 8.82 -16.58 16.31
CA GLU A 193 7.35 -16.56 16.55
C GLU A 193 6.62 -17.74 15.89
N GLY A 194 7.33 -18.61 15.15
CA GLY A 194 6.71 -19.74 14.46
C GLY A 194 5.73 -19.33 13.36
N LEU A 195 6.00 -18.20 12.70
CA LEU A 195 5.12 -17.67 11.66
C LEU A 195 5.26 -18.43 10.34
N PRO A 196 4.25 -18.39 9.46
CA PRO A 196 4.38 -18.95 8.12
C PRO A 196 5.55 -18.35 7.35
N ASP A 197 6.39 -19.21 6.72
CA ASP A 197 7.55 -18.77 5.95
C ASP A 197 7.14 -18.04 4.68
N VAL A 198 7.43 -16.74 4.63
CA VAL A 198 7.14 -15.87 3.51
C VAL A 198 8.32 -14.97 3.20
N VAL A 199 8.45 -14.54 1.95
CA VAL A 199 9.46 -13.54 1.58
C VAL A 199 8.89 -12.13 1.77
N PHE A 200 9.76 -11.13 2.02
CA PHE A 200 9.33 -9.74 2.23
C PHE A 200 8.38 -9.21 1.14
N HIS A 201 8.57 -9.62 -0.11
CA HIS A 201 7.69 -9.24 -1.21
C HIS A 201 6.25 -9.79 -1.06
N SER A 202 6.05 -10.84 -0.28
CA SER A 202 4.72 -11.38 0.01
C SER A 202 3.85 -10.40 0.79
N LEU A 203 4.44 -9.50 1.63
CA LEU A 203 3.72 -8.46 2.34
C LEU A 203 3.01 -7.50 1.37
N ARG A 204 3.66 -7.20 0.24
CA ARG A 204 3.02 -6.43 -0.83
C ARG A 204 1.85 -7.19 -1.47
N HIS A 205 1.95 -8.51 -1.65
CA HIS A 205 0.82 -9.31 -2.13
C HIS A 205 -0.33 -9.31 -1.12
N THR A 206 -0.01 -9.48 0.16
CA THR A 206 -0.98 -9.34 1.26
C THR A 206 -1.69 -7.98 1.20
N SER A 207 -0.93 -6.89 1.08
CA SER A 207 -1.47 -5.53 0.95
C SER A 207 -2.46 -5.39 -0.21
N VAL A 208 -2.08 -5.85 -1.41
CA VAL A 208 -2.96 -5.83 -2.59
C VAL A 208 -4.25 -6.60 -2.33
N THR A 209 -4.15 -7.79 -1.75
CA THR A 209 -5.30 -8.65 -1.43
C THR A 209 -6.26 -7.95 -0.48
N TYR A 210 -5.75 -7.38 0.62
CA TYR A 210 -6.59 -6.65 1.60
C TYR A 210 -7.19 -5.38 1.01
N LYS A 211 -6.42 -4.60 0.26
CA LYS A 211 -6.95 -3.39 -0.41
C LYS A 211 -8.07 -3.72 -1.38
N LEU A 212 -7.95 -4.80 -2.16
CA LEU A 212 -9.01 -5.26 -3.05
C LEU A 212 -10.26 -5.71 -2.27
N LYS A 213 -10.09 -6.45 -1.17
CA LYS A 213 -11.22 -6.83 -0.30
C LYS A 213 -11.94 -5.60 0.26
N LEU A 214 -11.18 -4.66 0.83
CA LEU A 214 -11.72 -3.46 1.48
C LEU A 214 -12.37 -2.49 0.49
N SER A 215 -11.85 -2.39 -0.75
CA SER A 215 -12.40 -1.54 -1.79
C SER A 215 -13.56 -2.18 -2.58
N GLY A 216 -14.00 -3.40 -2.20
CA GLY A 216 -15.02 -4.11 -2.95
C GLY A 216 -14.59 -4.50 -4.36
N GLY A 217 -13.28 -4.68 -4.61
CA GLY A 217 -12.74 -5.12 -5.89
C GLY A 217 -12.32 -3.98 -6.83
N ASP A 218 -12.13 -2.76 -6.34
CA ASP A 218 -11.64 -1.65 -7.17
C ASP A 218 -10.18 -1.85 -7.59
N ILE A 219 -10.02 -2.55 -8.71
CA ILE A 219 -8.72 -2.87 -9.31
C ILE A 219 -7.95 -1.60 -9.69
N LYS A 220 -8.65 -0.53 -10.15
CA LYS A 220 -7.99 0.70 -10.60
C LYS A 220 -7.38 1.47 -9.44
N ALA A 221 -8.08 1.60 -8.31
CA ALA A 221 -7.56 2.23 -7.11
C ALA A 221 -6.34 1.48 -6.58
N VAL A 222 -6.42 0.15 -6.45
CA VAL A 222 -5.32 -0.69 -5.97
C VAL A 222 -4.14 -0.71 -6.96
N GLN A 223 -4.40 -0.66 -8.27
CA GLN A 223 -3.37 -0.54 -9.28
C GLN A 223 -2.66 0.82 -9.19
N GLY A 224 -3.38 1.90 -8.89
CA GLY A 224 -2.82 3.23 -8.64
C GLY A 224 -1.77 3.22 -7.53
N ASP A 225 -2.08 2.60 -6.39
CA ASP A 225 -1.17 2.49 -5.25
C ASP A 225 0.02 1.54 -5.53
N SER A 226 -0.28 0.39 -6.10
CA SER A 226 0.70 -0.68 -6.28
C SER A 226 1.59 -0.51 -7.52
N ARG A 227 1.13 0.26 -8.53
CA ARG A 227 1.81 0.39 -9.84
C ARG A 227 2.23 -0.95 -10.43
N HIS A 228 1.32 -1.93 -10.40
CA HIS A 228 1.47 -3.12 -11.22
C HIS A 228 1.22 -2.73 -12.69
N ALA A 229 2.21 -2.98 -13.56
CA ALA A 229 2.12 -2.63 -14.98
C ALA A 229 0.99 -3.37 -15.69
N GLN A 230 0.56 -4.51 -15.17
CA GLN A 230 -0.51 -5.33 -15.73
C GLN A 230 -1.59 -5.57 -14.67
N ALA A 231 -2.83 -5.28 -15.02
CA ALA A 231 -4.00 -5.61 -14.20
C ALA A 231 -4.07 -7.11 -13.87
N ASP A 232 -3.57 -7.96 -14.77
CA ASP A 232 -3.52 -9.42 -14.60
C ASP A 232 -2.77 -9.85 -13.33
N MET A 233 -1.71 -9.14 -12.93
CA MET A 233 -1.02 -9.46 -11.68
C MET A 233 -1.87 -9.14 -10.43
N VAL A 234 -2.71 -8.13 -10.51
CA VAL A 234 -3.66 -7.79 -9.45
C VAL A 234 -4.78 -8.82 -9.43
N THR A 235 -5.29 -9.22 -10.60
CA THR A 235 -6.36 -10.22 -10.74
C THR A 235 -5.90 -11.65 -10.42
N GLU A 236 -4.66 -12.02 -10.69
CA GLU A 236 -4.11 -13.34 -10.30
C GLU A 236 -4.05 -13.52 -8.76
N VAL A 237 -3.71 -12.46 -8.03
CA VAL A 237 -3.75 -12.47 -6.56
C VAL A 237 -5.19 -12.53 -6.05
N TYR A 238 -6.11 -11.89 -6.77
CA TYR A 238 -7.54 -11.81 -6.44
C TYR A 238 -8.35 -13.06 -6.81
N GLY A 239 -7.82 -13.94 -7.67
CA GLY A 239 -8.54 -15.11 -8.20
C GLY A 239 -9.14 -16.05 -7.14
N HIS A 240 -8.67 -16.00 -5.89
CA HIS A 240 -9.22 -16.77 -4.78
C HIS A 240 -10.40 -16.08 -4.06
N ILE A 241 -10.54 -14.78 -4.23
CA ILE A 241 -11.59 -13.98 -3.58
C ILE A 241 -12.83 -13.94 -4.49
N MET A 242 -12.65 -14.25 -5.78
CA MET A 242 -13.71 -14.16 -6.80
C MET A 242 -14.93 -15.06 -6.52
N ASP A 243 -14.81 -16.14 -5.77
CA ASP A 243 -15.96 -17.00 -5.48
C ASP A 243 -16.94 -16.37 -4.48
N GLU A 244 -16.44 -15.67 -3.46
CA GLU A 244 -17.28 -14.91 -2.53
C GLU A 244 -17.91 -13.69 -3.24
N ASP A 245 -17.15 -12.99 -4.06
CA ASP A 245 -17.65 -11.86 -4.84
C ASP A 245 -18.64 -12.31 -5.92
N ARG A 246 -18.44 -13.47 -6.54
CA ARG A 246 -19.41 -14.05 -7.48
C ARG A 246 -20.74 -14.36 -6.80
N LYS A 247 -20.70 -14.94 -5.59
CA LYS A 247 -21.91 -15.16 -4.78
C LYS A 247 -22.59 -13.84 -4.43
N ARG A 248 -21.80 -12.85 -3.98
CA ARG A 248 -22.30 -11.52 -3.67
C ARG A 248 -22.91 -10.83 -4.89
N ASN A 249 -22.25 -10.89 -6.06
CA ASN A 249 -22.79 -10.36 -7.31
C ASN A 249 -24.09 -11.05 -7.71
N ALA A 250 -24.18 -12.37 -7.56
CA ALA A 250 -25.42 -13.10 -7.81
C ALA A 250 -26.54 -12.63 -6.87
N GLN A 251 -26.24 -12.44 -5.58
CA GLN A 251 -27.19 -11.90 -4.60
C GLN A 251 -27.60 -10.45 -4.91
N MET A 252 -26.67 -9.61 -5.38
CA MET A 252 -26.97 -8.23 -5.80
C MET A 252 -27.87 -8.22 -7.04
N MET A 253 -27.60 -9.10 -8.02
CA MET A 253 -28.48 -9.27 -9.18
C MET A 253 -29.87 -9.76 -8.78
N GLU A 254 -29.95 -10.73 -7.86
CA GLU A 254 -31.23 -11.19 -7.29
C GLU A 254 -32.01 -10.02 -6.68
N LYS A 255 -31.39 -9.23 -5.80
CA LYS A 255 -32.01 -8.07 -5.17
C LYS A 255 -32.42 -7.00 -6.19
N ALA A 256 -31.52 -6.65 -7.12
CA ALA A 256 -31.77 -5.59 -8.08
C ALA A 256 -32.84 -5.93 -9.10
N PHE A 257 -32.83 -7.13 -9.65
CA PHE A 257 -33.69 -7.50 -10.78
C PHE A 257 -34.92 -8.30 -10.39
N TYR A 258 -34.81 -9.18 -9.41
CA TYR A 258 -35.92 -10.05 -9.03
C TYR A 258 -36.74 -9.50 -7.85
N ASN A 259 -36.07 -8.88 -6.88
CA ASN A 259 -36.75 -8.26 -5.74
C ASN A 259 -37.10 -6.77 -5.98
N LYS A 260 -36.71 -6.19 -7.14
CA LYS A 260 -36.98 -4.81 -7.56
C LYS A 260 -36.56 -3.73 -6.57
N GLU A 261 -35.57 -4.00 -5.72
CA GLU A 261 -35.13 -3.08 -4.67
C GLU A 261 -34.27 -1.93 -5.21
N ASN A 262 -33.62 -2.10 -6.37
CA ASN A 262 -32.83 -1.02 -6.97
C ASN A 262 -32.52 -1.32 -8.44
N LEU A 263 -33.29 -0.78 -9.37
CA LEU A 263 -33.15 -1.02 -10.82
C LEU A 263 -32.13 -0.12 -11.51
N ASN A 264 -31.65 0.95 -10.84
CA ASN A 264 -30.58 1.81 -11.33
C ASN A 264 -29.37 1.72 -10.42
N PRO A 265 -28.35 0.93 -10.76
CA PRO A 265 -27.07 1.05 -10.08
C PRO A 265 -26.49 2.44 -10.40
N ASP A 266 -26.25 3.25 -9.37
CA ASP A 266 -25.55 4.52 -9.53
C ASP A 266 -24.23 4.29 -10.25
N MET A 267 -24.05 4.98 -11.38
CA MET A 267 -22.88 4.84 -12.24
C MET A 267 -21.58 5.36 -11.61
N HIS A 268 -21.63 5.85 -10.38
CA HIS A 268 -20.48 6.24 -9.59
C HIS A 268 -20.30 5.26 -8.44
N GLY A 269 -19.30 4.38 -8.62
CA GLY A 269 -18.94 3.33 -7.69
C GLY A 269 -18.67 3.87 -6.27
N GLN A 270 -19.66 3.80 -5.42
CA GLN A 270 -19.48 3.64 -3.98
C GLN A 270 -19.74 2.17 -3.66
N ALA A 271 -18.71 1.35 -3.81
CA ALA A 271 -18.71 0.01 -3.28
C ALA A 271 -18.59 0.10 -1.76
N GLY A 272 -19.64 -0.35 -1.08
CA GLY A 272 -19.54 -0.78 0.31
C GLY A 272 -20.01 0.20 1.38
N ALA A 273 -21.23 0.70 1.28
CA ALA A 273 -21.99 1.00 2.51
C ALA A 273 -23.15 0.00 2.59
N VAL A 274 -23.15 -0.86 3.57
CA VAL A 274 -24.35 -1.58 4.00
C VAL A 274 -25.38 -0.50 4.33
N PRO A 275 -26.57 -0.45 3.71
CA PRO A 275 -27.59 0.46 4.17
C PRO A 275 -28.05 -0.02 5.54
N ASN A 276 -27.44 0.50 6.58
CA ASN A 276 -28.11 0.59 7.85
C ASN A 276 -29.24 1.59 7.63
N ASN A 277 -30.47 1.11 7.54
CA ASN A 277 -31.70 1.92 7.54
C ASN A 277 -31.88 2.55 8.92
N SER A 278 -30.95 3.40 9.30
CA SER A 278 -31.16 4.39 10.34
C SER A 278 -31.01 5.75 9.67
N ILE A 279 -32.13 6.37 9.33
CA ILE A 279 -32.20 7.78 9.00
C ILE A 279 -31.70 8.51 10.23
N SER A 280 -30.42 8.91 10.22
CA SER A 280 -29.89 9.81 11.25
C SER A 280 -30.43 11.21 10.95
N VAL A 281 -31.50 11.56 11.62
CA VAL A 281 -32.01 12.93 11.66
C VAL A 281 -31.08 13.72 12.60
N PRO A 282 -30.46 14.82 12.15
CA PRO A 282 -29.67 15.66 13.05
C PRO A 282 -30.56 16.26 14.12
N GLY A 283 -30.24 16.04 15.40
CA GLY A 283 -30.86 16.70 16.54
C GLY A 283 -32.08 15.99 17.10
N GLY A 284 -31.92 14.88 17.80
CA GLY A 284 -32.79 14.47 18.90
C GLY A 284 -34.27 14.19 18.63
N ILE A 285 -34.68 13.99 17.37
CA ILE A 285 -36.08 13.66 17.03
C ILE A 285 -36.17 12.13 16.90
N ASP A 286 -37.05 11.55 17.72
CA ASP A 286 -37.34 10.13 17.72
C ASP A 286 -38.00 9.71 16.39
N ALA A 287 -37.44 8.70 15.71
CA ALA A 287 -37.95 8.19 14.44
C ALA A 287 -39.41 7.72 14.53
N GLU A 288 -39.82 7.23 15.70
CA GLU A 288 -41.19 6.79 15.99
C GLU A 288 -42.14 7.95 16.09
N LEU A 289 -41.66 9.11 16.58
CA LEU A 289 -42.42 10.35 16.62
C LEU A 289 -42.61 10.94 15.22
N LEU A 290 -41.60 10.83 14.35
CA LEU A 290 -41.66 11.28 12.96
C LEU A 290 -42.67 10.46 12.13
N ALA A 291 -42.67 9.13 12.36
CA ALA A 291 -43.64 8.25 11.71
C ALA A 291 -45.10 8.60 12.11
N LYS A 292 -45.33 8.84 13.39
CA LYS A 292 -46.66 9.25 13.90
C LYS A 292 -47.12 10.62 13.38
N VAL A 293 -46.18 11.55 13.15
CA VAL A 293 -46.44 12.86 12.57
C VAL A 293 -46.79 12.76 11.10
N LEU A 294 -46.18 11.84 10.36
CA LEU A 294 -46.43 11.60 8.93
C LEU A 294 -47.75 10.83 8.68
N GLU A 295 -48.26 10.10 9.67
CA GLU A 295 -49.58 9.45 9.60
C GLU A 295 -50.75 10.45 9.69
N ASN A 296 -50.49 11.68 10.17
CA ASN A 296 -51.49 12.71 10.22
C ASN A 296 -51.46 13.54 8.92
N PRO A 297 -52.49 13.53 8.08
CA PRO A 297 -52.51 14.18 6.77
C PRO A 297 -52.34 15.71 6.82
N GLU A 298 -52.77 16.39 7.89
CA GLU A 298 -52.58 17.82 8.07
C GLU A 298 -51.12 18.19 8.38
N MET A 299 -50.44 17.37 9.19
CA MET A 299 -49.04 17.58 9.54
C MET A 299 -48.10 17.23 8.37
N ALA A 300 -48.44 16.23 7.58
CA ALA A 300 -47.71 15.89 6.36
C ALA A 300 -47.79 17.00 5.30
N ALA A 301 -48.96 17.67 5.16
CA ALA A 301 -49.14 18.82 4.28
C ALA A 301 -48.32 20.04 4.75
N LEU A 302 -48.25 20.28 6.06
CA LEU A 302 -47.45 21.37 6.65
C LEU A 302 -45.95 21.14 6.44
N LEU A 303 -45.46 19.95 6.66
CA LEU A 303 -44.05 19.59 6.41
C LEU A 303 -43.68 19.71 4.92
N THR A 304 -44.58 19.31 4.03
CA THR A 304 -44.38 19.45 2.58
C THR A 304 -44.33 20.91 2.14
N SER A 305 -45.15 21.79 2.75
CA SER A 305 -45.11 23.22 2.48
C SER A 305 -43.83 23.88 3.00
N LEU A 306 -43.34 23.48 4.17
CA LEU A 306 -42.06 23.94 4.77
C LEU A 306 -40.85 23.56 3.92
N VAL A 307 -40.81 22.36 3.41
CA VAL A 307 -39.72 21.89 2.52
C VAL A 307 -39.75 22.62 1.18
N LYS A 308 -40.95 23.01 0.67
CA LYS A 308 -41.07 23.83 -0.55
C LYS A 308 -40.56 25.25 -0.32
N THR A 309 -40.78 25.85 0.83
CA THR A 309 -40.29 27.20 1.15
C THR A 309 -38.77 27.23 1.40
N MET A 310 -38.17 26.16 1.90
CA MET A 310 -36.72 26.06 2.08
C MET A 310 -35.92 25.78 0.80
N LYS A 311 -36.57 25.38 -0.30
CA LYS A 311 -35.93 25.19 -1.63
C LYS A 311 -35.93 26.42 -2.53
N ILE A 312 -36.43 27.57 -2.04
CA ILE A 312 -36.53 28.85 -2.77
C ILE A 312 -35.64 29.95 -2.13
N SER A 313 -34.64 29.55 -1.33
CA SER A 313 -33.59 30.48 -0.87
C SER A 313 -32.24 30.04 -1.34
#